data_78db1d2845f360091e0e61e072d510b6
#
_entry.id   78db1d2845f360091e0e61e072d510b6
#
_cell.length_a   1.000
_cell.length_b   1.000
_cell.length_c   1.000
_cell.angle_alpha   90.00
_cell.angle_beta   90.00
_cell.angle_gamma   90.00
#
_symmetry.space_group_name_H-M   'P 1'
#
loop_
_entity.id
_entity.type
_entity.pdbx_description
1 polymer ?
#
loop_
_entity_poly.entity_id
_entity_poly.type
_entity_poly.pdbx_seq_one_letter_code
_entity_poly.pdbx_strand_id
1 'polypeptide(L)'
;MSGYGRFACYYDKLTENVDYGKIAARCHELIKRYSSEHEVVLDLACGTGSLSEALARLDYDVVGVDLSDQMLEEAMDKRYESGLNIQYLMQDMTELDLYGAVDAVVCVLDSINHLENEEAVRKTFECVSKYTCDGGLFIFDVNTVYKHRVILADNAFCYDLDGLFCAWQNELNDDDSVSIYLDFFEEQDDGSYCRFSEDFTERIYTDEFLSELVKSNDFELIEKYDGFEDSLVNDKTQRVLYVCRRINRG
;
A
#
# COMPACT_ATOMS: atom_id res chain seq x y z
N MET A 1 -14.73 18.86 13.34
CA MET A 1 -14.15 17.52 13.27
C MET A 1 -13.67 17.38 11.84
N SER A 2 -12.36 17.19 11.63
CA SER A 2 -11.76 17.05 10.30
C SER A 2 -12.33 15.80 9.61
N GLY A 3 -12.59 15.86 8.29
CA GLY A 3 -13.20 14.78 7.52
C GLY A 3 -12.44 13.46 7.52
N TYR A 4 -11.18 13.47 7.87
CA TYR A 4 -10.28 12.31 7.90
C TYR A 4 -10.78 11.11 8.73
N GLY A 5 -11.54 11.32 9.82
CA GLY A 5 -12.00 10.24 10.70
C GLY A 5 -13.07 9.33 10.10
N ARG A 6 -13.77 9.76 9.04
CA ARG A 6 -14.83 8.95 8.42
C ARG A 6 -14.34 8.07 7.27
N PHE A 7 -13.30 8.47 6.56
CA PHE A 7 -12.78 7.71 5.42
C PHE A 7 -12.31 6.30 5.82
N ALA A 8 -11.58 6.18 6.93
CA ALA A 8 -11.09 4.89 7.42
C ALA A 8 -12.23 3.88 7.64
N CYS A 9 -13.34 4.31 8.24
CA CYS A 9 -14.52 3.44 8.47
C CYS A 9 -15.15 2.91 7.17
N TYR A 10 -14.99 3.62 6.05
CA TYR A 10 -15.54 3.22 4.74
C TYR A 10 -14.51 2.64 3.79
N TYR A 11 -13.23 2.69 4.17
CA TYR A 11 -12.13 2.21 3.32
C TYR A 11 -12.32 0.74 2.92
N ASP A 12 -12.67 -0.11 3.86
CA ASP A 12 -12.89 -1.53 3.58
C ASP A 12 -14.08 -1.78 2.65
N LYS A 13 -15.13 -0.96 2.73
CA LYS A 13 -16.27 -1.02 1.78
C LYS A 13 -15.83 -0.61 0.37
N LEU A 14 -15.01 0.43 0.24
CA LEU A 14 -14.48 0.87 -1.05
C LEU A 14 -13.52 -0.14 -1.68
N THR A 15 -12.81 -0.88 -0.84
CA THR A 15 -11.83 -1.89 -1.23
C THR A 15 -12.39 -3.32 -1.13
N GLU A 16 -13.71 -3.51 -1.04
CA GLU A 16 -14.36 -4.84 -0.98
C GLU A 16 -14.00 -5.74 -2.18
N ASN A 17 -13.70 -5.13 -3.33
CA ASN A 17 -13.24 -5.81 -4.53
C ASN A 17 -11.75 -6.22 -4.47
N VAL A 18 -11.00 -5.81 -3.44
CA VAL A 18 -9.59 -6.18 -3.24
C VAL A 18 -9.52 -7.51 -2.49
N ASP A 19 -8.99 -8.53 -3.14
CA ASP A 19 -8.77 -9.84 -2.51
C ASP A 19 -7.44 -9.84 -1.74
N TYR A 20 -7.48 -9.35 -0.49
CA TYR A 20 -6.32 -9.33 0.40
C TYR A 20 -5.76 -10.74 0.67
N GLY A 21 -6.60 -11.77 0.65
CA GLY A 21 -6.15 -13.16 0.77
C GLY A 21 -5.28 -13.59 -0.41
N LYS A 22 -5.67 -13.20 -1.63
CA LYS A 22 -4.88 -13.45 -2.85
C LYS A 22 -3.55 -12.67 -2.84
N ILE A 23 -3.58 -11.40 -2.40
CA ILE A 23 -2.37 -10.59 -2.26
C ILE A 23 -1.41 -11.23 -1.25
N ALA A 24 -1.90 -11.59 -0.06
CA ALA A 24 -1.10 -12.24 0.97
C ALA A 24 -0.52 -13.58 0.49
N ALA A 25 -1.33 -14.40 -0.20
CA ALA A 25 -0.86 -15.68 -0.77
C ALA A 25 0.25 -15.45 -1.82
N ARG A 26 0.14 -14.40 -2.64
CA ARG A 26 1.19 -14.05 -3.61
C ARG A 26 2.47 -13.58 -2.91
N CYS A 27 2.36 -12.70 -1.93
CA CYS A 27 3.51 -12.27 -1.12
C CYS A 27 4.18 -13.47 -0.43
N HIS A 28 3.38 -14.36 0.16
CA HIS A 28 3.87 -15.60 0.79
C HIS A 28 4.65 -16.47 -0.20
N GLU A 29 4.11 -16.72 -1.40
CA GLU A 29 4.80 -17.49 -2.44
C GLU A 29 6.16 -16.87 -2.78
N LEU A 30 6.22 -15.54 -2.96
CA LEU A 30 7.45 -14.82 -3.31
C LEU A 30 8.46 -14.86 -2.15
N ILE A 31 8.01 -14.67 -0.91
CA ILE A 31 8.84 -14.73 0.29
C ILE A 31 9.44 -16.15 0.41
N LYS A 32 8.63 -17.20 0.31
CA LYS A 32 9.10 -18.59 0.36
C LYS A 32 10.08 -18.94 -0.77
N ARG A 33 9.90 -18.33 -1.94
CA ARG A 33 10.75 -18.61 -3.13
C ARG A 33 12.11 -17.93 -3.05
N TYR A 34 12.19 -16.72 -2.51
CA TYR A 34 13.36 -15.86 -2.66
C TYR A 34 14.03 -15.43 -1.36
N SER A 35 13.40 -15.55 -0.19
CA SER A 35 14.01 -15.30 1.11
C SER A 35 14.54 -16.58 1.76
N SER A 36 15.67 -16.45 2.49
CA SER A 36 16.24 -17.55 3.29
C SER A 36 15.53 -17.71 4.63
N GLU A 37 15.04 -16.62 5.21
CA GLU A 37 14.30 -16.54 6.45
C GLU A 37 12.96 -15.86 6.18
N HIS A 38 11.93 -16.15 6.99
CA HIS A 38 10.59 -15.68 6.67
C HIS A 38 9.63 -15.81 7.87
N GLU A 39 10.04 -15.27 9.00
CA GLU A 39 9.22 -15.25 10.21
C GLU A 39 8.53 -13.89 10.40
N VAL A 40 9.28 -12.79 10.26
CA VAL A 40 8.79 -11.43 10.56
C VAL A 40 8.55 -10.67 9.27
N VAL A 41 7.34 -10.16 9.10
CA VAL A 41 6.93 -9.35 7.95
C VAL A 41 6.48 -7.96 8.41
N LEU A 42 7.06 -6.93 7.81
CA LEU A 42 6.58 -5.55 7.92
C LEU A 42 5.54 -5.29 6.82
N ASP A 43 4.31 -4.98 7.22
CA ASP A 43 3.27 -4.43 6.35
C ASP A 43 3.35 -2.91 6.43
N LEU A 44 3.96 -2.28 5.44
CA LEU A 44 4.30 -0.86 5.39
C LEU A 44 3.20 -0.09 4.68
N ALA A 45 2.64 0.92 5.31
CA ALA A 45 1.37 1.58 4.99
C ALA A 45 0.20 0.58 5.04
N CYS A 46 0.04 -0.06 6.20
CA CYS A 46 -0.89 -1.17 6.37
C CYS A 46 -2.38 -0.77 6.35
N GLY A 47 -2.69 0.53 6.39
CA GLY A 47 -4.05 1.05 6.42
C GLY A 47 -4.88 0.43 7.55
N THR A 48 -6.06 -0.07 7.20
CA THR A 48 -6.99 -0.75 8.12
C THR A 48 -6.56 -2.17 8.50
N GLY A 49 -5.34 -2.61 8.15
CA GLY A 49 -4.76 -3.89 8.57
C GLY A 49 -5.30 -5.14 7.89
N SER A 50 -6.09 -5.01 6.81
CA SER A 50 -6.68 -6.17 6.11
C SER A 50 -5.62 -7.11 5.52
N LEU A 51 -4.52 -6.56 4.97
CA LEU A 51 -3.38 -7.37 4.52
C LEU A 51 -2.59 -7.93 5.69
N SER A 52 -2.37 -7.13 6.74
CA SER A 52 -1.71 -7.58 7.97
C SER A 52 -2.37 -8.82 8.55
N GLU A 53 -3.72 -8.84 8.66
CA GLU A 53 -4.45 -10.02 9.11
C GLU A 53 -4.29 -11.22 8.17
N ALA A 54 -4.36 -10.99 6.86
CA ALA A 54 -4.19 -12.07 5.88
C ALA A 54 -2.79 -12.69 5.95
N LEU A 55 -1.74 -11.89 6.19
CA LEU A 55 -0.37 -12.37 6.42
C LEU A 55 -0.23 -13.12 7.75
N ALA A 56 -0.82 -12.58 8.84
CA ALA A 56 -0.78 -13.24 10.15
C ALA A 56 -1.48 -14.61 10.13
N ARG A 57 -2.54 -14.79 9.31
CA ARG A 57 -3.19 -16.10 9.09
C ARG A 57 -2.32 -17.12 8.32
N LEU A 58 -1.23 -16.65 7.71
CA LEU A 58 -0.20 -17.49 7.07
C LEU A 58 1.01 -17.77 7.99
N ASP A 59 0.82 -17.59 9.31
CA ASP A 59 1.79 -17.84 10.37
C ASP A 59 3.01 -16.89 10.36
N TYR A 60 2.86 -15.65 9.85
CA TYR A 60 3.88 -14.62 10.00
C TYR A 60 3.70 -13.83 11.30
N ASP A 61 4.82 -13.44 11.91
CA ASP A 61 4.85 -12.37 12.90
C ASP A 61 4.77 -11.03 12.16
N VAL A 62 3.63 -10.36 12.24
CA VAL A 62 3.36 -9.16 11.45
C VAL A 62 3.53 -7.89 12.29
N VAL A 63 4.30 -6.95 11.74
CA VAL A 63 4.36 -5.56 12.19
C VAL A 63 3.68 -4.70 11.12
N GLY A 64 2.55 -4.06 11.46
CA GLY A 64 1.87 -3.09 10.59
C GLY A 64 2.29 -1.67 10.94
N VAL A 65 2.65 -0.88 9.95
CA VAL A 65 2.99 0.54 10.11
C VAL A 65 2.10 1.37 9.21
N ASP A 66 1.47 2.40 9.77
CA ASP A 66 0.75 3.41 9.02
C ASP A 66 0.92 4.79 9.66
N LEU A 67 0.76 5.85 8.88
CA LEU A 67 0.80 7.23 9.36
C LEU A 67 -0.53 7.69 9.97
N SER A 68 -1.64 7.10 9.51
CA SER A 68 -3.00 7.48 9.92
C SER A 68 -3.41 6.77 11.21
N ASP A 69 -3.68 7.55 12.25
CA ASP A 69 -4.23 7.06 13.52
C ASP A 69 -5.61 6.41 13.31
N GLN A 70 -6.47 6.98 12.46
CA GLN A 70 -7.80 6.45 12.16
C GLN A 70 -7.73 5.10 11.43
N MET A 71 -6.81 4.93 10.48
CA MET A 71 -6.59 3.62 9.85
C MET A 71 -6.13 2.58 10.85
N LEU A 72 -5.25 2.96 11.77
CA LEU A 72 -4.77 2.07 12.81
C LEU A 72 -5.82 1.77 13.89
N GLU A 73 -6.77 2.67 14.16
CA GLU A 73 -7.93 2.37 15.01
C GLU A 73 -8.74 1.21 14.43
N GLU A 74 -9.09 1.27 13.15
CA GLU A 74 -9.79 0.17 12.45
C GLU A 74 -8.96 -1.13 12.44
N ALA A 75 -7.65 -1.03 12.22
CA ALA A 75 -6.74 -2.18 12.25
C ALA A 75 -6.67 -2.82 13.66
N MET A 76 -6.66 -2.02 14.73
CA MET A 76 -6.68 -2.52 16.10
C MET A 76 -7.99 -3.17 16.47
N ASP A 77 -9.12 -2.65 16.00
CA ASP A 77 -10.44 -3.24 16.22
C ASP A 77 -10.54 -4.60 15.54
N LYS A 78 -10.12 -4.72 14.28
CA LYS A 78 -10.03 -6.01 13.58
C LYS A 78 -9.12 -7.02 14.31
N ARG A 79 -7.94 -6.57 14.75
CA ARG A 79 -7.04 -7.43 15.54
C ARG A 79 -7.69 -7.92 16.84
N TYR A 80 -8.45 -7.06 17.51
CA TYR A 80 -9.16 -7.44 18.73
C TYR A 80 -10.23 -8.50 18.44
N GLU A 81 -10.97 -8.36 17.34
CA GLU A 81 -12.00 -9.32 16.93
C GLU A 81 -11.41 -10.65 16.48
N SER A 82 -10.35 -10.63 15.69
CA SER A 82 -9.70 -11.84 15.14
C SER A 82 -8.83 -12.57 16.17
N GLY A 83 -8.32 -11.85 17.19
CA GLY A 83 -7.38 -12.38 18.17
C GLY A 83 -6.00 -12.68 17.61
N LEU A 84 -5.66 -12.21 16.41
CA LEU A 84 -4.36 -12.40 15.79
C LEU A 84 -3.27 -11.57 16.49
N ASN A 85 -2.05 -12.11 16.52
CA ASN A 85 -0.90 -11.41 17.10
C ASN A 85 -0.24 -10.51 16.06
N ILE A 86 -0.71 -9.26 15.95
CA ILE A 86 -0.18 -8.25 15.03
C ILE A 86 0.24 -7.05 15.87
N GLN A 87 1.43 -6.51 15.63
CA GLN A 87 1.87 -5.26 16.24
C GLN A 87 1.61 -4.11 15.28
N TYR A 88 0.82 -3.11 15.70
CA TYR A 88 0.63 -1.88 14.93
C TYR A 88 1.42 -0.73 15.52
N LEU A 89 2.07 0.07 14.64
CA LEU A 89 2.89 1.23 15.00
C LEU A 89 2.47 2.43 14.14
N MET A 90 2.19 3.56 14.77
CA MET A 90 1.95 4.81 14.06
C MET A 90 3.29 5.48 13.75
N GLN A 91 3.74 5.37 12.50
CA GLN A 91 5.00 5.94 12.04
C GLN A 91 4.89 6.38 10.57
N ASP A 92 5.69 7.39 10.21
CA ASP A 92 5.94 7.77 8.83
C ASP A 92 6.93 6.78 8.19
N MET A 93 6.61 6.26 7.01
CA MET A 93 7.49 5.33 6.30
C MET A 93 8.83 5.96 5.88
N THR A 94 8.92 7.30 5.87
CA THR A 94 10.16 8.04 5.61
C THR A 94 11.08 8.15 6.84
N GLU A 95 10.57 7.80 8.03
CA GLU A 95 11.27 7.96 9.33
C GLU A 95 11.06 6.75 10.24
N LEU A 96 11.15 5.52 9.68
CA LEU A 96 10.93 4.29 10.43
C LEU A 96 11.91 4.14 11.61
N ASP A 97 11.36 3.72 12.75
CA ASP A 97 12.12 3.33 13.93
C ASP A 97 11.60 1.99 14.49
N LEU A 98 12.19 0.89 14.03
CA LEU A 98 11.80 -0.46 14.40
C LEU A 98 12.79 -1.04 15.41
N TYR A 99 12.32 -1.97 16.24
CA TYR A 99 13.14 -2.61 17.28
C TYR A 99 14.18 -3.59 16.72
N GLY A 100 14.02 -4.05 15.48
CA GLY A 100 14.93 -5.00 14.84
C GLY A 100 14.72 -5.08 13.33
N ALA A 101 15.53 -5.89 12.69
CA ALA A 101 15.38 -6.18 11.27
C ALA A 101 14.20 -7.14 11.04
N VAL A 102 13.61 -7.07 9.84
CA VAL A 102 12.52 -7.92 9.40
C VAL A 102 12.96 -8.76 8.20
N ASP A 103 12.32 -9.90 7.99
CA ASP A 103 12.68 -10.84 6.90
C ASP A 103 12.07 -10.41 5.56
N ALA A 104 10.93 -9.72 5.62
CA ALA A 104 10.33 -9.12 4.43
C ALA A 104 9.60 -7.83 4.78
N VAL A 105 9.60 -6.89 3.84
CA VAL A 105 8.77 -5.69 3.83
C VAL A 105 7.82 -5.79 2.67
N VAL A 106 6.53 -5.61 2.94
CA VAL A 106 5.46 -5.56 1.94
C VAL A 106 4.85 -4.16 1.98
N CYS A 107 4.84 -3.45 0.84
CA CYS A 107 4.27 -2.11 0.72
C CYS A 107 3.43 -2.08 -0.56
N VAL A 108 2.15 -2.36 -0.45
CA VAL A 108 1.28 -2.62 -1.60
C VAL A 108 0.07 -1.69 -1.65
N LEU A 109 -0.72 -1.83 -2.72
CA LEU A 109 -1.87 -0.97 -3.04
C LEU A 109 -1.46 0.49 -3.22
N ASP A 110 -0.44 0.70 -4.10
CA ASP A 110 0.06 2.02 -4.54
C ASP A 110 0.53 2.97 -3.43
N SER A 111 0.80 2.47 -2.23
CA SER A 111 1.21 3.31 -1.09
C SER A 111 2.42 4.20 -1.40
N ILE A 112 3.36 3.74 -2.23
CA ILE A 112 4.51 4.55 -2.69
C ILE A 112 4.05 5.77 -3.51
N ASN A 113 2.95 5.67 -4.27
CA ASN A 113 2.44 6.78 -5.08
C ASN A 113 1.83 7.92 -4.23
N HIS A 114 1.48 7.65 -2.97
CA HIS A 114 0.99 8.67 -2.02
C HIS A 114 2.10 9.53 -1.41
N LEU A 115 3.37 9.17 -1.59
CA LEU A 115 4.49 9.98 -1.11
C LEU A 115 4.57 11.31 -1.88
N GLU A 116 4.83 12.41 -1.16
CA GLU A 116 4.72 13.76 -1.70
C GLU A 116 5.70 14.11 -2.82
N ASN A 117 6.87 13.45 -2.84
CA ASN A 117 7.94 13.77 -3.78
C ASN A 117 9.00 12.67 -3.81
N GLU A 118 9.94 12.76 -4.77
CA GLU A 118 11.03 11.81 -4.92
C GLU A 118 11.93 11.68 -3.68
N GLU A 119 12.11 12.76 -2.93
CA GLU A 119 12.92 12.73 -1.70
C GLU A 119 12.27 11.87 -0.62
N ALA A 120 10.95 11.94 -0.47
CA ALA A 120 10.21 11.07 0.44
C ALA A 120 10.34 9.58 0.03
N VAL A 121 10.27 9.29 -1.29
CA VAL A 121 10.51 7.92 -1.79
C VAL A 121 11.93 7.46 -1.48
N ARG A 122 12.96 8.30 -1.68
CA ARG A 122 14.36 7.98 -1.34
C ARG A 122 14.51 7.61 0.13
N LYS A 123 13.97 8.43 1.03
CA LYS A 123 14.02 8.17 2.48
C LYS A 123 13.31 6.88 2.87
N THR A 124 12.15 6.61 2.25
CA THR A 124 11.44 5.34 2.46
C THR A 124 12.30 4.14 2.08
N PHE A 125 12.97 4.19 0.91
CA PHE A 125 13.86 3.10 0.48
C PHE A 125 15.08 2.95 1.41
N GLU A 126 15.64 4.05 1.91
CA GLU A 126 16.71 4.04 2.91
C GLU A 126 16.24 3.39 4.23
N CYS A 127 15.05 3.75 4.72
CA CYS A 127 14.45 3.15 5.90
C CYS A 127 14.20 1.65 5.71
N VAL A 128 13.58 1.26 4.59
CA VAL A 128 13.33 -0.15 4.27
C VAL A 128 14.65 -0.93 4.20
N SER A 129 15.67 -0.38 3.53
CA SER A 129 17.01 -0.99 3.46
C SER A 129 17.65 -1.19 4.83
N LYS A 130 17.51 -0.20 5.73
CA LYS A 130 18.05 -0.25 7.10
C LYS A 130 17.46 -1.39 7.93
N TYR A 131 16.14 -1.65 7.75
CA TYR A 131 15.43 -2.62 8.57
C TYR A 131 15.17 -3.96 7.90
N THR A 132 15.52 -4.15 6.63
CA THR A 132 15.44 -5.46 5.97
C THR A 132 16.74 -6.24 6.24
N CYS A 133 16.63 -7.48 6.73
CA CYS A 133 17.79 -8.34 6.97
C CYS A 133 18.49 -8.72 5.65
N ASP A 134 19.74 -9.16 5.72
CA ASP A 134 20.48 -9.65 4.56
C ASP A 134 19.76 -10.88 3.96
N GLY A 135 19.48 -10.83 2.65
CA GLY A 135 18.71 -11.85 1.96
C GLY A 135 17.19 -11.72 2.11
N GLY A 136 16.73 -10.77 2.94
CA GLY A 136 15.32 -10.45 3.09
C GLY A 136 14.75 -9.76 1.86
N LEU A 137 13.41 -9.63 1.80
CA LEU A 137 12.72 -9.10 0.62
C LEU A 137 12.09 -7.74 0.88
N PHE A 138 12.08 -6.93 -0.16
CA PHE A 138 11.19 -5.78 -0.29
C PHE A 138 10.27 -6.02 -1.48
N ILE A 139 8.97 -6.18 -1.19
CA ILE A 139 7.91 -6.39 -2.16
C ILE A 139 7.04 -5.14 -2.14
N PHE A 140 6.98 -4.40 -3.23
CA PHE A 140 6.15 -3.20 -3.31
C PHE A 140 5.50 -3.09 -4.67
N ASP A 141 4.36 -2.40 -4.73
CA ASP A 141 3.74 -2.07 -6.00
C ASP A 141 3.61 -0.57 -6.21
N VAL A 142 3.44 -0.20 -7.47
CA VAL A 142 3.10 1.16 -7.87
C VAL A 142 2.08 1.14 -9.01
N ASN A 143 1.23 2.16 -9.02
CA ASN A 143 0.46 2.53 -10.19
C ASN A 143 1.40 3.06 -11.28
N THR A 144 1.22 2.58 -12.51
CA THR A 144 2.10 2.93 -13.62
C THR A 144 1.80 4.31 -14.19
N VAL A 145 2.75 4.84 -14.97
CA VAL A 145 2.53 6.02 -15.81
C VAL A 145 1.30 5.85 -16.71
N TYR A 146 1.11 4.64 -17.27
CA TYR A 146 -0.08 4.32 -18.08
C TYR A 146 -1.37 4.45 -17.27
N LYS A 147 -1.42 3.88 -16.06
CA LYS A 147 -2.62 3.99 -15.20
C LYS A 147 -2.94 5.45 -14.88
N HIS A 148 -1.96 6.24 -14.45
CA HIS A 148 -2.19 7.63 -14.08
C HIS A 148 -2.62 8.49 -15.28
N ARG A 149 -1.91 8.40 -16.42
CA ARG A 149 -2.14 9.29 -17.57
C ARG A 149 -3.28 8.85 -18.49
N VAL A 150 -3.69 7.57 -18.47
CA VAL A 150 -4.68 7.02 -19.39
C VAL A 150 -5.96 6.57 -18.68
N ILE A 151 -5.81 5.93 -17.52
CA ILE A 151 -6.96 5.35 -16.80
C ILE A 151 -7.52 6.32 -15.76
N LEU A 152 -6.66 6.89 -14.93
CA LEU A 152 -7.06 7.88 -13.91
C LEU A 152 -7.24 9.26 -14.53
N ALA A 153 -6.17 9.88 -14.98
CA ALA A 153 -6.15 11.20 -15.65
C ALA A 153 -7.27 12.14 -15.15
N ASP A 154 -8.08 12.68 -16.07
CA ASP A 154 -9.23 13.54 -15.77
C ASP A 154 -10.55 12.75 -15.75
N ASN A 155 -10.51 11.46 -15.44
CA ASN A 155 -11.68 10.59 -15.40
C ASN A 155 -12.45 10.73 -14.10
N ALA A 156 -13.71 10.27 -14.13
CA ALA A 156 -14.57 10.17 -12.97
C ALA A 156 -15.17 8.77 -12.86
N PHE A 157 -15.34 8.30 -11.65
CA PHE A 157 -15.92 6.99 -11.33
C PHE A 157 -17.01 7.17 -10.28
N CYS A 158 -17.95 6.24 -10.22
CA CYS A 158 -18.99 6.20 -9.20
C CYS A 158 -19.06 4.80 -8.61
N TYR A 159 -19.23 4.73 -7.32
CA TYR A 159 -19.44 3.48 -6.59
C TYR A 159 -20.78 3.61 -5.84
N ASP A 160 -21.68 2.66 -6.10
CA ASP A 160 -22.97 2.53 -5.42
C ASP A 160 -22.85 1.30 -4.52
N LEU A 161 -22.65 1.54 -3.23
CA LEU A 161 -22.45 0.54 -2.21
C LEU A 161 -23.64 0.54 -1.26
N ASP A 162 -23.83 -0.52 -0.47
CA ASP A 162 -24.93 -0.63 0.49
C ASP A 162 -24.87 0.52 1.52
N GLY A 163 -25.83 1.45 1.42
CA GLY A 163 -25.93 2.64 2.28
C GLY A 163 -24.85 3.72 2.04
N LEU A 164 -24.05 3.61 0.98
CA LEU A 164 -22.99 4.58 0.68
C LEU A 164 -22.83 4.78 -0.84
N PHE A 165 -22.95 6.01 -1.30
CA PHE A 165 -22.57 6.38 -2.66
C PHE A 165 -21.29 7.19 -2.64
N CYS A 166 -20.32 6.84 -3.52
CA CYS A 166 -19.07 7.57 -3.70
C CYS A 166 -18.97 8.10 -5.13
N ALA A 167 -18.80 9.41 -5.28
CA ALA A 167 -18.38 10.04 -6.52
C ALA A 167 -16.87 10.32 -6.45
N TRP A 168 -16.12 9.70 -7.36
CA TRP A 168 -14.67 9.84 -7.46
C TRP A 168 -14.33 10.66 -8.69
N GLN A 169 -13.61 11.75 -8.54
CA GLN A 169 -13.13 12.62 -9.61
C GLN A 169 -11.61 12.74 -9.55
N ASN A 170 -10.97 12.74 -10.70
CA ASN A 170 -9.53 12.92 -10.82
C ASN A 170 -9.21 14.16 -11.64
N GLU A 171 -8.06 14.75 -11.35
CA GLU A 171 -7.44 15.83 -12.10
C GLU A 171 -5.96 15.50 -12.34
N LEU A 172 -5.56 15.39 -13.61
CA LEU A 172 -4.16 15.19 -13.96
C LEU A 172 -3.43 16.54 -13.94
N ASN A 173 -2.44 16.67 -13.08
CA ASN A 173 -1.68 17.91 -12.89
C ASN A 173 -0.46 17.96 -13.82
N ASP A 174 0.04 19.19 -14.07
CA ASP A 174 1.23 19.44 -14.91
C ASP A 174 2.54 18.89 -14.29
N ASP A 175 2.54 18.61 -12.98
CA ASP A 175 3.70 18.13 -12.20
C ASP A 175 3.79 16.61 -12.08
N ASP A 176 3.16 15.87 -13.00
CA ASP A 176 3.10 14.41 -12.99
C ASP A 176 2.47 13.83 -11.70
N SER A 177 1.40 14.46 -11.25
CA SER A 177 0.54 13.94 -10.18
C SER A 177 -0.92 13.88 -10.62
N VAL A 178 -1.72 13.10 -9.89
CA VAL A 178 -3.17 13.03 -10.05
C VAL A 178 -3.80 13.39 -8.73
N SER A 179 -4.55 14.49 -8.70
CA SER A 179 -5.41 14.84 -7.57
C SER A 179 -6.68 14.00 -7.62
N ILE A 180 -7.03 13.40 -6.51
CA ILE A 180 -8.18 12.51 -6.36
C ILE A 180 -9.13 13.15 -5.36
N TYR A 181 -10.38 13.35 -5.77
CA TYR A 181 -11.45 13.91 -4.97
C TYR A 181 -12.55 12.88 -4.80
N LEU A 182 -12.86 12.54 -3.55
CA LEU A 182 -13.90 11.59 -3.18
C LEU A 182 -15.03 12.31 -2.46
N ASP A 183 -16.22 12.30 -3.02
CA ASP A 183 -17.44 12.78 -2.37
C ASP A 183 -18.29 11.57 -1.96
N PHE A 184 -18.49 11.40 -0.68
CA PHE A 184 -19.30 10.35 -0.09
C PHE A 184 -20.66 10.86 0.31
N PHE A 185 -21.68 10.04 0.08
CA PHE A 185 -23.07 10.28 0.49
C PHE A 185 -23.54 9.05 1.26
N GLU A 186 -23.58 9.17 2.58
CA GLU A 186 -24.02 8.12 3.51
C GLU A 186 -25.51 8.22 3.74
N GLU A 187 -26.26 7.15 3.47
CA GLU A 187 -27.69 7.08 3.74
C GLU A 187 -27.96 7.03 5.26
N GLN A 188 -28.94 7.83 5.70
CA GLN A 188 -29.36 7.92 7.08
C GLN A 188 -30.68 7.18 7.26
N ASP A 189 -31.05 6.82 8.49
CA ASP A 189 -32.29 6.10 8.84
C ASP A 189 -33.56 6.80 8.37
N ASP A 190 -33.52 8.12 8.19
CA ASP A 190 -34.67 8.92 7.73
C ASP A 190 -34.74 9.07 6.19
N GLY A 191 -33.84 8.42 5.47
CA GLY A 191 -33.71 8.47 4.01
C GLY A 191 -33.01 9.75 3.49
N SER A 192 -32.47 10.58 4.37
CA SER A 192 -31.55 11.67 3.96
C SER A 192 -30.15 11.16 3.76
N TYR A 193 -29.28 12.01 3.17
CA TYR A 193 -27.87 11.69 2.96
C TYR A 193 -26.96 12.67 3.69
N CYS A 194 -25.97 12.13 4.40
CA CYS A 194 -24.87 12.92 4.96
C CYS A 194 -23.70 12.92 3.99
N ARG A 195 -23.29 14.11 3.50
CA ARG A 195 -22.11 14.24 2.63
C ARG A 195 -20.88 14.50 3.44
N PHE A 196 -19.78 13.83 3.09
CA PHE A 196 -18.42 14.17 3.49
C PHE A 196 -17.47 13.97 2.30
N SER A 197 -16.28 14.57 2.35
CA SER A 197 -15.34 14.53 1.23
C SER A 197 -13.95 14.25 1.74
N GLU A 198 -13.17 13.56 0.91
CA GLU A 198 -11.74 13.32 1.08
C GLU A 198 -11.01 13.71 -0.19
N ASP A 199 -9.79 14.17 -0.05
CA ASP A 199 -8.91 14.42 -1.17
C ASP A 199 -7.48 14.01 -0.85
N PHE A 200 -6.80 13.48 -1.85
CA PHE A 200 -5.39 13.12 -1.79
C PHE A 200 -4.77 13.18 -3.19
N THR A 201 -3.46 13.06 -3.24
CA THR A 201 -2.70 13.12 -4.49
C THR A 201 -1.84 11.89 -4.63
N GLU A 202 -1.89 11.25 -5.79
CA GLU A 202 -0.93 10.23 -6.20
C GLU A 202 0.09 10.84 -7.15
N ARG A 203 1.37 10.46 -6.98
CA ARG A 203 2.45 10.88 -7.87
C ARG A 203 2.90 9.77 -8.78
N ILE A 204 3.26 10.18 -9.99
CA ILE A 204 3.79 9.29 -11.02
C ILE A 204 5.29 9.13 -10.79
N TYR A 205 5.72 7.89 -10.49
CA TYR A 205 7.14 7.54 -10.44
C TYR A 205 7.47 6.61 -11.61
N THR A 206 8.57 6.92 -12.32
CA THR A 206 8.98 6.12 -13.47
C THR A 206 9.68 4.83 -13.02
N ASP A 207 9.63 3.81 -13.89
CA ASP A 207 10.32 2.55 -13.65
C ASP A 207 11.85 2.73 -13.52
N GLU A 208 12.42 3.65 -14.27
CA GLU A 208 13.85 3.98 -14.23
C GLU A 208 14.25 4.54 -12.86
N PHE A 209 13.46 5.50 -12.33
CA PHE A 209 13.67 6.09 -11.01
C PHE A 209 13.60 5.03 -9.90
N LEU A 210 12.55 4.21 -9.88
CA LEU A 210 12.37 3.17 -8.87
C LEU A 210 13.45 2.09 -8.96
N SER A 211 13.83 1.67 -10.18
CA SER A 211 14.90 0.69 -10.39
C SER A 211 16.29 1.22 -9.98
N GLU A 212 16.53 2.52 -10.10
CA GLU A 212 17.74 3.18 -9.58
C GLU A 212 17.75 3.17 -8.04
N LEU A 213 16.61 3.47 -7.40
CA LEU A 213 16.47 3.44 -5.94
C LEU A 213 16.70 2.05 -5.37
N VAL A 214 16.13 1.01 -5.99
CA VAL A 214 16.38 -0.38 -5.61
C VAL A 214 17.88 -0.65 -5.55
N LYS A 215 18.64 -0.29 -6.60
CA LYS A 215 20.08 -0.53 -6.68
C LYS A 215 20.89 0.30 -5.68
N SER A 216 20.53 1.58 -5.51
CA SER A 216 21.26 2.51 -4.63
C SER A 216 21.07 2.20 -3.15
N ASN A 217 19.99 1.50 -2.78
CA ASN A 217 19.67 1.10 -1.43
C ASN A 217 19.98 -0.38 -1.13
N ASP A 218 20.97 -0.95 -1.82
CA ASP A 218 21.46 -2.30 -1.56
C ASP A 218 20.44 -3.42 -1.77
N PHE A 219 19.51 -3.21 -2.72
CA PHE A 219 18.62 -4.24 -3.20
C PHE A 219 18.99 -4.70 -4.61
N GLU A 220 18.81 -6.00 -4.85
CA GLU A 220 18.78 -6.60 -6.18
C GLU A 220 17.32 -6.71 -6.64
N LEU A 221 17.00 -6.14 -7.79
CA LEU A 221 15.70 -6.36 -8.42
C LEU A 221 15.68 -7.79 -8.98
N ILE A 222 14.82 -8.66 -8.40
CA ILE A 222 14.68 -10.06 -8.84
C ILE A 222 13.71 -10.12 -10.02
N GLU A 223 12.49 -9.63 -9.84
CA GLU A 223 11.43 -9.71 -10.85
C GLU A 223 10.43 -8.56 -10.75
N LYS A 224 9.68 -8.35 -11.83
CA LYS A 224 8.52 -7.46 -11.92
C LYS A 224 7.34 -8.21 -12.53
N TYR A 225 6.14 -8.00 -11.96
CA TYR A 225 4.91 -8.63 -12.41
C TYR A 225 3.82 -7.61 -12.73
N ASP A 226 2.87 -7.99 -13.59
CA ASP A 226 1.67 -7.22 -13.86
C ASP A 226 0.66 -7.43 -12.71
N GLY A 227 0.66 -6.50 -11.77
CA GLY A 227 -0.09 -6.62 -10.51
C GLY A 227 0.35 -7.83 -9.69
N PHE A 228 -0.61 -8.50 -9.08
CA PHE A 228 -0.36 -9.69 -8.24
C PHE A 228 -0.47 -11.01 -9.01
N GLU A 229 -0.57 -10.95 -10.34
CA GLU A 229 -0.62 -12.12 -11.21
C GLU A 229 0.80 -12.59 -11.58
N ASP A 230 0.92 -13.85 -12.00
CA ASP A 230 2.18 -14.39 -12.53
C ASP A 230 2.32 -14.07 -14.04
N SER A 231 2.25 -12.80 -14.37
CA SER A 231 2.28 -12.29 -15.73
C SER A 231 3.33 -11.19 -15.89
N LEU A 232 3.89 -11.10 -17.11
CA LEU A 232 4.93 -10.12 -17.40
C LEU A 232 4.34 -8.72 -17.61
N VAL A 233 5.09 -7.73 -17.16
CA VAL A 233 4.78 -6.31 -17.40
C VAL A 233 4.77 -6.01 -18.89
N ASN A 234 3.81 -5.19 -19.33
CA ASN A 234 3.64 -4.71 -20.71
C ASN A 234 3.19 -3.24 -20.73
N ASP A 235 3.08 -2.66 -21.93
CA ASP A 235 2.77 -1.23 -22.11
C ASP A 235 1.40 -0.79 -21.56
N LYS A 236 0.51 -1.74 -21.21
CA LYS A 236 -0.82 -1.50 -20.65
C LYS A 236 -0.96 -1.96 -19.20
N THR A 237 0.12 -2.44 -18.62
CA THR A 237 0.14 -2.78 -17.19
C THR A 237 -0.25 -1.56 -16.38
N GLN A 238 -1.26 -1.72 -15.51
CA GLN A 238 -1.75 -0.64 -14.68
C GLN A 238 -1.05 -0.56 -13.33
N ARG A 239 -0.54 -1.68 -12.83
CA ARG A 239 0.15 -1.84 -11.54
C ARG A 239 1.33 -2.75 -11.73
N VAL A 240 2.51 -2.32 -11.31
CA VAL A 240 3.71 -3.16 -11.32
C VAL A 240 4.07 -3.57 -9.91
N LEU A 241 4.17 -4.86 -9.67
CA LEU A 241 4.72 -5.44 -8.43
C LEU A 241 6.22 -5.66 -8.61
N TYR A 242 7.01 -5.04 -7.74
CA TYR A 242 8.47 -5.19 -7.68
C TYR A 242 8.84 -6.20 -6.58
N VAL A 243 9.72 -7.13 -6.91
CA VAL A 243 10.30 -8.08 -5.96
C VAL A 243 11.79 -7.84 -5.89
N CYS A 244 12.25 -7.37 -4.73
CA CYS A 244 13.63 -6.96 -4.52
C CYS A 244 14.21 -7.73 -3.33
N ARG A 245 15.49 -8.16 -3.44
CA ARG A 245 16.19 -8.87 -2.37
C ARG A 245 17.31 -8.00 -1.83
N ARG A 246 17.40 -7.91 -0.50
CA ARG A 246 18.50 -7.24 0.20
C ARG A 246 19.81 -7.98 -0.03
N ILE A 247 20.80 -7.25 -0.53
CA ILE A 247 22.15 -7.80 -0.77
C ILE A 247 23.13 -7.21 0.25
N ASN A 248 23.96 -8.05 0.81
CA ASN A 248 25.08 -7.58 1.63
C ASN A 248 26.20 -7.08 0.71
N ARG A 249 26.48 -5.78 0.76
CA ARG A 249 27.71 -5.21 0.18
C ARG A 249 28.76 -5.18 1.29
N GLY A 250 29.33 -6.35 1.60
CA GLY A 250 30.35 -6.55 2.62
C GLY A 250 31.46 -5.51 2.68
#